data_e1133efde4b9b3a873d051c9eeab02b0
#
_entry.id   e1133efde4b9b3a873d051c9eeab02b0
#
_cell.length_a   1.000
_cell.length_b   1.000
_cell.length_c   1.000
_cell.angle_alpha   90.00
_cell.angle_beta   90.00
_cell.angle_gamma   90.00
#
_symmetry.space_group_name_H-M   'P 1'
#
loop_
_entity.id
_entity.type
_entity.pdbx_description
1 polymer ?
#
loop_
_entity_poly.entity_id
_entity_poly.type
_entity_poly.pdbx_seq_one_letter_code
_entity_poly.pdbx_strand_id
1 'polypeptide(L)'
;MQYEKEIILKDGAKCLLRGAGEADAAEVLRTFDLTHTETEYLLTYPEENSFTVQEEAKFLKARSESKNAIEIAAFVDGRIAGTAGIDPIGDKEKIRHRTDFGIAVEKAYWGRGIGKALTLAYIECARYASYLQIELEVVAENASAVRLYESVGFREYGRNPKGFRARSGWQALILMKLELDS
;
A
#
# COMPACT_ATOMS: atom_id res chain seq x y z
N MET A 1 -10.93 8.82 -7.69
CA MET A 1 -10.16 8.13 -8.76
C MET A 1 -10.71 6.72 -8.92
N GLN A 2 -10.71 6.17 -10.15
CA GLN A 2 -11.14 4.79 -10.39
C GLN A 2 -9.98 4.00 -11.01
N TYR A 3 -9.83 2.75 -10.59
CA TYR A 3 -8.84 1.82 -11.13
C TYR A 3 -9.45 0.42 -11.16
N GLU A 4 -9.25 -0.31 -12.25
CA GLU A 4 -9.64 -1.72 -12.36
C GLU A 4 -8.74 -2.42 -13.39
N LYS A 5 -8.20 -3.59 -13.01
CA LYS A 5 -7.32 -4.39 -13.87
C LYS A 5 -7.33 -5.86 -13.43
N GLU A 6 -7.64 -6.77 -14.32
CA GLU A 6 -7.45 -8.22 -14.08
C GLU A 6 -6.03 -8.64 -14.46
N ILE A 7 -5.40 -9.43 -13.61
CA ILE A 7 -4.07 -10.00 -13.83
C ILE A 7 -4.08 -11.50 -13.53
N ILE A 8 -3.08 -12.20 -14.04
CA ILE A 8 -2.82 -13.61 -13.72
C ILE A 8 -1.62 -13.67 -12.76
N LEU A 9 -1.82 -14.32 -11.62
CA LEU A 9 -0.77 -14.54 -10.63
C LEU A 9 0.21 -15.62 -11.11
N LYS A 10 1.35 -15.75 -10.42
CA LYS A 10 2.40 -16.72 -10.78
C LYS A 10 1.94 -18.17 -10.75
N ASP A 11 0.93 -18.49 -9.96
CA ASP A 11 0.31 -19.83 -9.84
C ASP A 11 -0.87 -20.05 -10.79
N GLY A 12 -1.15 -19.09 -11.68
CA GLY A 12 -2.22 -19.14 -12.67
C GLY A 12 -3.58 -18.64 -12.18
N ALA A 13 -3.73 -18.27 -10.90
CA ALA A 13 -4.97 -17.75 -10.39
C ALA A 13 -5.25 -16.32 -10.92
N LYS A 14 -6.52 -16.00 -11.10
CA LYS A 14 -6.96 -14.65 -11.45
C LYS A 14 -6.94 -13.76 -10.21
N CYS A 15 -6.50 -12.52 -10.40
CA CYS A 15 -6.55 -11.49 -9.39
C CYS A 15 -7.11 -10.21 -10.01
N LEU A 16 -8.16 -9.67 -9.41
CA LEU A 16 -8.73 -8.38 -9.78
C LEU A 16 -8.15 -7.30 -8.87
N LEU A 17 -7.45 -6.34 -9.45
CA LEU A 17 -7.03 -5.11 -8.76
C LEU A 17 -8.07 -4.03 -9.05
N ARG A 18 -8.70 -3.48 -8.03
CA ARG A 18 -9.62 -2.35 -8.20
C ARG A 18 -9.65 -1.43 -6.99
N GLY A 19 -10.14 -0.22 -7.19
CA GLY A 19 -10.44 0.67 -6.07
C GLY A 19 -11.42 0.00 -5.09
N ALA A 20 -11.10 0.04 -3.80
CA ALA A 20 -12.00 -0.36 -2.75
C ALA A 20 -13.08 0.72 -2.52
N GLY A 21 -14.31 0.31 -2.29
CA GLY A 21 -15.45 1.17 -2.05
C GLY A 21 -16.14 0.88 -0.71
N GLU A 22 -17.24 1.60 -0.43
CA GLU A 22 -18.00 1.47 0.83
C GLU A 22 -18.39 0.01 1.15
N ALA A 23 -18.73 -0.78 0.14
CA ALA A 23 -19.17 -2.17 0.31
C ALA A 23 -18.01 -3.10 0.74
N ASP A 24 -16.77 -2.69 0.54
CA ASP A 24 -15.58 -3.48 0.85
C ASP A 24 -15.08 -3.24 2.29
N ALA A 25 -15.64 -2.30 3.03
CA ALA A 25 -15.12 -1.81 4.31
C ALA A 25 -14.85 -2.93 5.34
N ALA A 26 -15.80 -3.86 5.49
CA ALA A 26 -15.61 -4.98 6.42
C ALA A 26 -14.45 -5.89 6.02
N GLU A 27 -14.28 -6.15 4.72
CA GLU A 27 -13.21 -7.01 4.22
C GLU A 27 -11.85 -6.30 4.23
N VAL A 28 -11.81 -4.97 4.01
CA VAL A 28 -10.59 -4.14 4.17
C VAL A 28 -10.13 -4.18 5.62
N LEU A 29 -11.01 -3.95 6.59
CA LEU A 29 -10.67 -4.04 8.03
C LEU A 29 -10.19 -5.44 8.41
N ARG A 30 -10.86 -6.50 7.94
CA ARG A 30 -10.39 -7.88 8.17
C ARG A 30 -8.97 -8.09 7.63
N THR A 31 -8.70 -7.60 6.42
CA THR A 31 -7.37 -7.72 5.80
C THR A 31 -6.33 -6.89 6.56
N PHE A 32 -6.71 -5.70 7.03
CA PHE A 32 -5.86 -4.87 7.88
C PHE A 32 -5.47 -5.63 9.15
N ASP A 33 -6.43 -6.11 9.93
CA ASP A 33 -6.18 -6.82 11.20
C ASP A 33 -5.30 -8.05 10.99
N LEU A 34 -5.58 -8.83 9.93
CA LEU A 34 -4.82 -10.02 9.61
C LEU A 34 -3.37 -9.69 9.24
N THR A 35 -3.16 -8.78 8.30
CA THR A 35 -1.81 -8.42 7.83
C THR A 35 -0.96 -7.82 8.94
N HIS A 36 -1.54 -7.00 9.83
CA HIS A 36 -0.83 -6.40 10.97
C HIS A 36 -0.56 -7.40 12.11
N THR A 37 -1.30 -8.52 12.15
CA THR A 37 -1.01 -9.63 13.05
C THR A 37 0.12 -10.53 12.51
N GLU A 38 0.24 -10.65 11.19
CA GLU A 38 1.15 -11.60 10.52
C GLU A 38 2.61 -11.13 10.46
N THR A 39 2.88 -9.83 10.70
CA THR A 39 4.23 -9.27 10.59
C THR A 39 4.42 -8.03 11.47
N GLU A 40 5.65 -7.80 11.94
CA GLU A 40 6.07 -6.54 12.60
C GLU A 40 6.66 -5.51 11.61
N TYR A 41 6.47 -5.68 10.29
CA TYR A 41 7.02 -4.76 9.28
C TYR A 41 6.07 -3.61 8.91
N LEU A 42 4.84 -3.61 9.44
CA LEU A 42 3.86 -2.55 9.23
C LEU A 42 3.91 -1.53 10.38
N LEU A 43 3.46 -0.31 10.12
CA LEU A 43 3.58 0.83 11.03
C LEU A 43 2.83 0.62 12.35
N THR A 44 1.67 -0.02 12.31
CA THR A 44 0.76 -0.12 13.46
C THR A 44 0.55 -1.57 13.87
N TYR A 45 0.14 -1.78 15.13
CA TYR A 45 -0.40 -3.05 15.59
C TYR A 45 -1.92 -3.12 15.35
N PRO A 46 -2.52 -4.31 15.24
CA PRO A 46 -3.95 -4.44 14.99
C PRO A 46 -4.82 -3.68 15.98
N GLU A 47 -4.47 -3.73 17.27
CA GLU A 47 -5.20 -3.07 18.35
C GLU A 47 -5.13 -1.52 18.33
N GLU A 48 -4.27 -0.94 17.51
CA GLU A 48 -4.20 0.51 17.32
C GLU A 48 -5.21 1.01 16.29
N ASN A 49 -5.81 0.10 15.50
CA ASN A 49 -6.90 0.43 14.62
C ASN A 49 -8.21 0.52 15.42
N SER A 50 -8.82 1.68 15.43
CA SER A 50 -10.10 1.92 16.09
C SER A 50 -11.27 2.12 15.12
N PHE A 51 -11.05 1.94 13.81
CA PHE A 51 -12.10 2.15 12.82
C PHE A 51 -13.21 1.10 12.94
N THR A 52 -14.43 1.58 13.05
CA THR A 52 -15.62 0.77 12.82
C THR A 52 -15.83 0.55 11.31
N VAL A 53 -16.65 -0.46 10.96
CA VAL A 53 -16.99 -0.70 9.54
C VAL A 53 -17.62 0.54 8.89
N GLN A 54 -18.41 1.31 9.65
CA GLN A 54 -19.03 2.53 9.15
C GLN A 54 -18.00 3.66 8.90
N GLU A 55 -17.00 3.77 9.74
CA GLU A 55 -15.92 4.77 9.55
C GLU A 55 -15.04 4.40 8.37
N GLU A 56 -14.68 3.12 8.24
CA GLU A 56 -13.96 2.60 7.08
C GLU A 56 -14.75 2.80 5.77
N ALA A 57 -16.06 2.53 5.77
CA ALA A 57 -16.92 2.77 4.62
C ALA A 57 -16.91 4.24 4.19
N LYS A 58 -16.98 5.19 5.14
CA LYS A 58 -16.86 6.63 4.84
C LYS A 58 -15.48 7.00 4.30
N PHE A 59 -14.44 6.43 4.86
CA PHE A 59 -13.06 6.65 4.41
C PHE A 59 -12.86 6.16 2.97
N LEU A 60 -13.27 4.93 2.65
CA LEU A 60 -13.19 4.36 1.30
C LEU A 60 -14.02 5.14 0.29
N LYS A 61 -15.22 5.61 0.69
CA LYS A 61 -16.03 6.49 -0.15
C LYS A 61 -15.29 7.77 -0.49
N ALA A 62 -14.76 8.47 0.51
CA ALA A 62 -14.02 9.71 0.30
C ALA A 62 -12.83 9.51 -0.65
N ARG A 63 -12.11 8.38 -0.53
CA ARG A 63 -11.01 8.02 -1.43
C ARG A 63 -11.49 7.73 -2.84
N SER A 64 -12.60 7.01 -3.02
CA SER A 64 -13.16 6.70 -4.35
C SER A 64 -13.60 7.96 -5.11
N GLU A 65 -14.06 8.98 -4.39
CA GLU A 65 -14.46 10.29 -4.92
C GLU A 65 -13.28 11.27 -5.09
N SER A 66 -12.12 10.96 -4.49
CA SER A 66 -10.92 11.79 -4.58
C SER A 66 -10.30 11.76 -5.98
N LYS A 67 -9.62 12.86 -6.35
CA LYS A 67 -8.85 12.96 -7.59
C LYS A 67 -7.41 12.49 -7.44
N ASN A 68 -6.90 12.45 -6.20
CA ASN A 68 -5.49 12.23 -5.89
C ASN A 68 -5.25 11.24 -4.74
N ALA A 69 -6.29 10.55 -4.29
CA ALA A 69 -6.17 9.46 -3.34
C ALA A 69 -7.02 8.26 -3.78
N ILE A 70 -6.58 7.05 -3.47
CA ILE A 70 -7.30 5.80 -3.74
C ILE A 70 -6.80 4.71 -2.79
N GLU A 71 -7.69 3.81 -2.40
CA GLU A 71 -7.33 2.52 -1.82
C GLU A 71 -7.55 1.44 -2.87
N ILE A 72 -6.48 0.78 -3.32
CA ILE A 72 -6.54 -0.31 -4.28
C ILE A 72 -6.53 -1.63 -3.52
N ALA A 73 -7.51 -2.48 -3.77
CA ALA A 73 -7.56 -3.83 -3.22
C ALA A 73 -7.30 -4.89 -4.30
N ALA A 74 -6.60 -5.95 -3.93
CA ALA A 74 -6.34 -7.13 -4.75
C ALA A 74 -7.30 -8.24 -4.34
N PHE A 75 -8.20 -8.63 -5.25
CA PHE A 75 -9.20 -9.67 -5.03
C PHE A 75 -8.76 -10.99 -5.67
N VAL A 76 -8.71 -12.05 -4.88
CA VAL A 76 -8.49 -13.43 -5.33
C VAL A 76 -9.67 -14.27 -4.85
N ASP A 77 -10.36 -14.95 -5.77
CA ASP A 77 -11.57 -15.73 -5.47
C ASP A 77 -12.63 -14.95 -4.65
N GLY A 78 -12.78 -13.65 -4.97
CA GLY A 78 -13.75 -12.76 -4.33
C GLY A 78 -13.34 -12.22 -2.94
N ARG A 79 -12.16 -12.56 -2.43
CA ARG A 79 -11.62 -12.07 -1.14
C ARG A 79 -10.47 -11.11 -1.35
N ILE A 80 -10.36 -10.12 -0.47
CA ILE A 80 -9.20 -9.21 -0.47
C ILE A 80 -7.99 -9.97 0.07
N ALA A 81 -6.93 -10.02 -0.74
CA ALA A 81 -5.65 -10.63 -0.43
C ALA A 81 -4.58 -9.60 -0.02
N GLY A 82 -4.85 -8.32 -0.26
CA GLY A 82 -3.98 -7.21 0.11
C GLY A 82 -4.50 -5.89 -0.41
N THR A 83 -3.99 -4.80 0.13
CA THR A 83 -4.34 -3.42 -0.24
C THR A 83 -3.12 -2.55 -0.44
N ALA A 84 -3.28 -1.45 -1.19
CA ALA A 84 -2.29 -0.39 -1.34
C ALA A 84 -2.99 0.96 -1.42
N GLY A 85 -2.57 1.90 -0.57
CA GLY A 85 -3.16 3.22 -0.48
C GLY A 85 -2.27 4.32 -1.04
N ILE A 86 -2.88 5.26 -1.80
CA ILE A 86 -2.26 6.52 -2.21
C ILE A 86 -2.77 7.64 -1.30
N ASP A 87 -1.83 8.34 -0.66
CA ASP A 87 -2.09 9.55 0.10
C ASP A 87 -1.14 10.68 -0.31
N PRO A 88 -1.65 11.90 -0.49
CA PRO A 88 -0.77 13.05 -0.66
C PRO A 88 0.02 13.29 0.64
N ILE A 89 1.34 13.54 0.54
CA ILE A 89 2.17 13.93 1.70
C ILE A 89 1.69 15.27 2.28
N GLY A 90 1.08 16.11 1.44
CA GLY A 90 0.44 17.33 1.87
C GLY A 90 -0.12 18.16 0.70
N ASP A 91 -0.90 19.17 1.05
CA ASP A 91 -1.66 20.04 0.13
C ASP A 91 -0.91 21.30 -0.31
N LYS A 92 0.23 21.60 0.35
CA LYS A 92 0.97 22.83 0.08
C LYS A 92 1.67 22.77 -1.27
N GLU A 93 1.70 23.88 -1.99
CA GLU A 93 2.22 23.99 -3.36
C GLU A 93 3.62 23.36 -3.52
N LYS A 94 4.50 23.53 -2.54
CA LYS A 94 5.88 23.02 -2.59
C LYS A 94 6.00 21.51 -2.41
N ILE A 95 4.96 20.82 -1.91
CA ILE A 95 5.00 19.38 -1.60
C ILE A 95 3.87 18.57 -2.22
N ARG A 96 2.85 19.21 -2.80
CA ARG A 96 1.67 18.54 -3.37
C ARG A 96 1.98 17.59 -4.54
N HIS A 97 3.20 17.64 -5.08
CA HIS A 97 3.68 16.74 -6.11
C HIS A 97 4.18 15.39 -5.57
N ARG A 98 4.15 15.21 -4.25
CA ARG A 98 4.66 14.03 -3.56
C ARG A 98 3.52 13.21 -2.97
N THR A 99 3.65 11.89 -3.05
CA THR A 99 2.70 10.95 -2.43
C THR A 99 3.44 9.91 -1.60
N ASP A 100 2.79 9.46 -0.54
CA ASP A 100 3.25 8.37 0.31
C ASP A 100 2.61 7.06 -0.12
N PHE A 101 3.35 5.96 0.01
CA PHE A 101 2.96 4.61 -0.42
C PHE A 101 2.95 3.64 0.73
N GLY A 102 1.78 3.06 0.98
CA GLY A 102 1.60 1.94 1.89
C GLY A 102 1.03 0.72 1.17
N ILE A 103 1.50 -0.48 1.55
CA ILE A 103 1.03 -1.75 1.03
C ILE A 103 1.02 -2.81 2.12
N ALA A 104 -0.04 -3.60 2.16
CA ALA A 104 -0.14 -4.79 2.99
C ALA A 104 -0.69 -5.97 2.17
N VAL A 105 -0.09 -7.15 2.29
CA VAL A 105 -0.52 -8.38 1.64
C VAL A 105 -0.58 -9.51 2.65
N GLU A 106 -1.68 -10.23 2.72
CA GLU A 106 -1.85 -11.39 3.61
C GLU A 106 -0.77 -12.43 3.34
N LYS A 107 -0.20 -12.98 4.39
CA LYS A 107 0.93 -13.94 4.32
C LYS A 107 0.63 -15.16 3.45
N ALA A 108 -0.62 -15.64 3.46
CA ALA A 108 -1.08 -16.75 2.61
C ALA A 108 -0.91 -16.49 1.10
N TYR A 109 -0.79 -15.23 0.69
CA TYR A 109 -0.64 -14.82 -0.70
C TYR A 109 0.76 -14.32 -1.05
N TRP A 110 1.72 -14.39 -0.13
CA TRP A 110 3.09 -13.97 -0.40
C TRP A 110 3.74 -14.83 -1.50
N GLY A 111 4.66 -14.24 -2.25
CA GLY A 111 5.35 -14.91 -3.34
C GLY A 111 4.56 -15.08 -4.63
N ARG A 112 3.24 -14.85 -4.63
CA ARG A 112 2.35 -15.03 -5.80
C ARG A 112 2.37 -13.85 -6.79
N GLY A 113 3.01 -12.73 -6.44
CA GLY A 113 3.14 -11.56 -7.32
C GLY A 113 2.19 -10.40 -6.99
N ILE A 114 1.30 -10.54 -6.01
CA ILE A 114 0.31 -9.52 -5.63
C ILE A 114 0.98 -8.22 -5.20
N GLY A 115 2.01 -8.28 -4.36
CA GLY A 115 2.72 -7.09 -3.92
C GLY A 115 3.28 -6.27 -5.09
N LYS A 116 3.91 -6.94 -6.08
CA LYS A 116 4.39 -6.25 -7.29
C LYS A 116 3.26 -5.67 -8.11
N ALA A 117 2.17 -6.39 -8.25
CA ALA A 117 1.00 -5.93 -9.02
C ALA A 117 0.34 -4.70 -8.38
N LEU A 118 0.15 -4.70 -7.06
CA LEU A 118 -0.35 -3.54 -6.31
C LEU A 118 0.60 -2.34 -6.42
N THR A 119 1.92 -2.56 -6.31
CA THR A 119 2.90 -1.47 -6.46
C THR A 119 2.85 -0.85 -7.87
N LEU A 120 2.72 -1.68 -8.92
CA LEU A 120 2.59 -1.18 -10.29
C LEU A 120 1.27 -0.43 -10.50
N ALA A 121 0.15 -0.95 -9.97
CA ALA A 121 -1.15 -0.27 -10.01
C ALA A 121 -1.09 1.10 -9.30
N TYR A 122 -0.42 1.15 -8.15
CA TYR A 122 -0.16 2.39 -7.44
C TYR A 122 0.60 3.40 -8.30
N ILE A 123 1.71 2.98 -8.95
CA ILE A 123 2.50 3.85 -9.84
C ILE A 123 1.65 4.37 -11.01
N GLU A 124 0.80 3.53 -11.61
CA GLU A 124 -0.15 3.94 -12.65
C GLU A 124 -1.11 5.04 -12.14
N CYS A 125 -1.69 4.84 -10.96
CA CYS A 125 -2.59 5.81 -10.32
C CYS A 125 -1.88 7.11 -9.92
N ALA A 126 -0.65 7.03 -9.40
CA ALA A 126 0.13 8.20 -9.02
C ALA A 126 0.43 9.10 -10.25
N ARG A 127 0.79 8.49 -11.39
CA ARG A 127 0.94 9.21 -12.66
C ARG A 127 -0.35 9.86 -13.12
N TYR A 128 -1.47 9.14 -13.05
CA TYR A 128 -2.79 9.69 -13.40
C TYR A 128 -3.16 10.89 -12.52
N ALA A 129 -2.82 10.85 -11.24
CA ALA A 129 -3.01 11.95 -10.29
C ALA A 129 -1.98 13.10 -10.44
N SER A 130 -1.06 13.00 -11.42
CA SER A 130 -0.01 13.99 -11.67
C SER A 130 0.98 14.18 -10.51
N TYR A 131 1.21 13.13 -9.73
CA TYR A 131 2.33 13.11 -8.80
C TYR A 131 3.64 12.96 -9.57
N LEU A 132 4.70 13.60 -9.06
CA LEU A 132 6.05 13.53 -9.64
C LEU A 132 7.00 12.67 -8.79
N GLN A 133 6.61 12.34 -7.58
CA GLN A 133 7.43 11.55 -6.66
C GLN A 133 6.58 10.69 -5.75
N ILE A 134 6.95 9.42 -5.64
CA ILE A 134 6.40 8.47 -4.68
C ILE A 134 7.47 8.20 -3.63
N GLU A 135 7.09 8.23 -2.35
CA GLU A 135 7.97 7.93 -1.23
C GLU A 135 7.42 6.75 -0.44
N LEU A 136 8.31 6.01 0.19
CA LEU A 136 7.95 4.96 1.13
C LEU A 136 9.05 4.77 2.19
N GLU A 137 8.64 4.24 3.32
CA GLU A 137 9.55 3.70 4.32
C GLU A 137 9.38 2.18 4.40
N VAL A 138 10.48 1.45 4.46
CA VAL A 138 10.45 0.00 4.57
C VAL A 138 11.42 -0.48 5.64
N VAL A 139 10.99 -1.41 6.48
CA VAL A 139 11.84 -2.04 7.48
C VAL A 139 12.99 -2.75 6.78
N ALA A 140 14.25 -2.44 7.19
CA ALA A 140 15.46 -2.90 6.51
C ALA A 140 15.58 -4.44 6.47
N GLU A 141 15.06 -5.13 7.47
CA GLU A 141 15.01 -6.58 7.56
C GLU A 141 13.99 -7.20 6.60
N ASN A 142 13.04 -6.42 6.07
CA ASN A 142 12.09 -6.87 5.05
C ASN A 142 12.73 -6.90 3.66
N ALA A 143 13.76 -7.73 3.49
CA ALA A 143 14.52 -7.83 2.25
C ALA A 143 13.65 -8.19 1.03
N SER A 144 12.50 -8.82 1.23
CA SER A 144 11.56 -9.14 0.14
C SER A 144 10.90 -7.87 -0.42
N ALA A 145 10.43 -6.99 0.45
CA ALA A 145 9.81 -5.72 0.06
C ALA A 145 10.86 -4.78 -0.56
N VAL A 146 12.06 -4.69 0.04
CA VAL A 146 13.16 -3.87 -0.51
C VAL A 146 13.45 -4.26 -1.96
N ARG A 147 13.71 -5.56 -2.22
CA ARG A 147 13.96 -6.05 -3.60
C ARG A 147 12.77 -5.82 -4.54
N LEU A 148 11.54 -5.91 -4.03
CA LEU A 148 10.36 -5.62 -4.83
C LEU A 148 10.37 -4.15 -5.29
N TYR A 149 10.57 -3.21 -4.37
CA TYR A 149 10.58 -1.78 -4.68
C TYR A 149 11.73 -1.41 -5.61
N GLU A 150 12.93 -1.93 -5.38
CA GLU A 150 14.07 -1.77 -6.30
C GLU A 150 13.74 -2.28 -7.71
N SER A 151 13.06 -3.44 -7.81
CA SER A 151 12.69 -4.05 -9.10
C SER A 151 11.72 -3.23 -9.95
N VAL A 152 11.02 -2.27 -9.35
CA VAL A 152 10.08 -1.36 -10.03
C VAL A 152 10.60 0.09 -10.07
N GLY A 153 11.86 0.30 -9.69
CA GLY A 153 12.57 1.56 -9.90
C GLY A 153 12.75 2.46 -8.68
N PHE A 154 12.24 2.06 -7.51
CA PHE A 154 12.52 2.82 -6.29
C PHE A 154 14.01 2.77 -5.95
N ARG A 155 14.52 3.86 -5.38
CA ARG A 155 15.90 4.01 -4.94
C ARG A 155 15.94 4.47 -3.49
N GLU A 156 16.86 3.89 -2.73
CA GLU A 156 17.17 4.36 -1.39
C GLU A 156 17.73 5.79 -1.45
N TYR A 157 17.24 6.67 -0.57
CA TYR A 157 17.78 8.03 -0.41
C TYR A 157 18.16 8.34 1.05
N GLY A 158 17.91 7.44 1.98
CA GLY A 158 18.27 7.61 3.38
C GLY A 158 17.92 6.40 4.25
N ARG A 159 18.40 6.43 5.49
CA ARG A 159 18.10 5.43 6.52
C ARG A 159 17.84 6.08 7.86
N ASN A 160 16.88 5.52 8.60
CA ASN A 160 16.64 5.83 10.00
C ASN A 160 16.95 4.58 10.84
N PRO A 161 18.09 4.53 11.57
CA PRO A 161 18.49 3.33 12.32
C PRO A 161 17.55 2.96 13.47
N LYS A 162 16.71 3.89 13.92
CA LYS A 162 15.72 3.71 14.98
C LYS A 162 14.35 4.17 14.52
N GLY A 163 13.94 3.76 13.31
CA GLY A 163 12.69 4.21 12.70
C GLY A 163 11.46 3.68 13.42
N PHE A 164 11.41 2.39 13.70
CA PHE A 164 10.36 1.79 14.51
C PHE A 164 10.91 1.30 15.85
N ARG A 165 10.08 1.40 16.87
CA ARG A 165 10.28 0.74 18.16
C ARG A 165 9.24 -0.39 18.27
N ALA A 166 9.53 -1.50 17.62
CA ALA A 166 8.69 -2.69 17.70
C ALA A 166 8.79 -3.36 19.08
N ARG A 167 7.86 -4.27 19.39
CA ARG A 167 7.89 -5.05 20.64
C ARG A 167 9.15 -5.92 20.75
N SER A 168 9.67 -6.37 19.60
CA SER A 168 10.93 -7.13 19.47
C SER A 168 12.19 -6.26 19.59
N GLY A 169 12.10 -4.94 19.51
CA GLY A 169 13.22 -4.03 19.59
C GLY A 169 13.20 -2.91 18.53
N TRP A 170 14.33 -2.27 18.32
CA TRP A 170 14.48 -1.22 17.30
C TRP A 170 14.60 -1.84 15.92
N GLN A 171 13.87 -1.27 14.96
CA GLN A 171 13.97 -1.60 13.55
C GLN A 171 14.47 -0.39 12.76
N ALA A 172 15.45 -0.63 11.89
CA ALA A 172 15.92 0.39 10.96
C ALA A 172 14.94 0.52 9.78
N LEU A 173 14.70 1.74 9.35
CA LEU A 173 13.93 2.03 8.14
C LEU A 173 14.85 2.48 7.01
N ILE A 174 14.60 1.95 5.83
CA ILE A 174 15.13 2.44 4.56
C ILE A 174 14.09 3.38 3.96
N LEU A 175 14.50 4.61 3.66
CA LEU A 175 13.68 5.59 2.98
C LEU A 175 13.92 5.44 1.48
N MET A 176 12.87 5.13 0.73
CA MET A 176 12.96 4.93 -0.71
C MET A 176 12.05 5.89 -1.46
N LYS A 177 12.46 6.29 -2.66
CA LYS A 177 11.66 7.12 -3.55
C LYS A 177 11.69 6.61 -4.98
N LEU A 178 10.62 6.88 -5.71
CA LEU A 178 10.52 6.76 -7.16
C LEU A 178 10.16 8.11 -7.75
N GLU A 179 10.99 8.63 -8.63
CA GLU A 179 10.67 9.82 -9.43
C GLU A 179 9.86 9.39 -10.64
N LEU A 180 8.74 10.08 -10.85
CA LEU A 180 7.87 9.86 -12.00
C LEU A 180 8.20 10.91 -13.04
N ASP A 181 8.47 10.46 -14.27
CA ASP A 181 8.69 11.37 -15.39
C ASP A 181 7.40 12.18 -15.64
N SER A 182 7.56 13.47 -15.86
CA SER A 182 6.49 14.43 -16.19
C SER A 182 6.00 14.26 -17.64
#